data_83efaa4bffc2ddbf1500ec98601f7000
#
_entry.id   83efaa4bffc2ddbf1500ec98601f7000
#
_cell.length_a   1.000
_cell.length_b   1.000
_cell.length_c   1.000
_cell.angle_alpha   90.00
_cell.angle_beta   90.00
_cell.angle_gamma   90.00
#
_symmetry.space_group_name_H-M   'P 1'
#
loop_
_entity.id
_entity.type
_entity.pdbx_description
1 polymer ?
#
loop_
_entity_poly.entity_id
_entity_poly.type
_entity_poly.pdbx_seq_one_letter_code
_entity_poly.pdbx_strand_id
1 'polypeptide(L)'
;MPMDRFLEFLCKSETTFCDTSLELELLIDSGFALDILDDMVYYRPTITDIADQQFCIVDIECSDSIKNGGQIIEIGVIKYKNSKTIDHFESLVYCSSVSTHIHRITGIDTDMLYTAPPLSQVLKQFVEFLGDAVFVAHDVKFDYKFINHSLAKEGLQTIANTTLCTIDLSKRIINTEKYGLRHLKDFLGINISDHHRACSDASSAKDIFEICLKFLPQNIKTVSQLIEFSKSSDIKNSLSHK
;
A
#
# COMPACT_ATOMS: atom_id res chain seq x y z
N MET A 1 5.58 -21.26 -13.67
CA MET A 1 5.37 -22.63 -13.11
C MET A 1 4.19 -23.25 -13.85
N PRO A 2 4.22 -24.54 -14.28
CA PRO A 2 3.05 -25.21 -14.82
C PRO A 2 1.87 -25.22 -13.86
N MET A 3 0.66 -25.08 -14.39
CA MET A 3 -0.59 -24.98 -13.59
C MET A 3 -0.79 -26.19 -12.66
N ASP A 4 -0.56 -27.41 -13.20
CA ASP A 4 -0.68 -28.66 -12.44
C ASP A 4 0.21 -28.66 -11.19
N ARG A 5 1.46 -28.22 -11.31
CA ARG A 5 2.39 -28.09 -10.19
C ARG A 5 2.00 -27.00 -9.21
N PHE A 6 1.40 -25.91 -9.70
CA PHE A 6 0.91 -24.83 -8.83
C PHE A 6 -0.27 -25.31 -7.99
N LEU A 7 -1.22 -26.01 -8.60
CA LEU A 7 -2.36 -26.62 -7.89
C LEU A 7 -1.91 -27.67 -6.87
N GLU A 8 -0.90 -28.50 -7.20
CA GLU A 8 -0.29 -29.42 -6.23
C GLU A 8 0.37 -28.67 -5.05
N PHE A 9 0.98 -27.52 -5.30
CA PHE A 9 1.55 -26.70 -4.25
C PHE A 9 0.47 -26.11 -3.34
N LEU A 10 -0.63 -25.58 -3.89
CA LEU A 10 -1.77 -25.13 -3.13
C LEU A 10 -2.36 -26.25 -2.27
N CYS A 11 -2.54 -27.46 -2.83
CA CYS A 11 -3.06 -28.61 -2.11
C CYS A 11 -2.20 -29.05 -0.91
N LYS A 12 -0.88 -28.78 -0.96
CA LYS A 12 0.07 -29.12 0.12
C LYS A 12 0.17 -28.03 1.19
N SER A 13 -0.23 -26.80 0.87
CA SER A 13 -0.37 -25.76 1.90
C SER A 13 -1.53 -26.14 2.80
N GLU A 14 -1.47 -25.86 4.10
CA GLU A 14 -2.59 -26.09 5.04
C GLU A 14 -3.76 -25.15 4.68
N THR A 15 -4.46 -25.47 3.59
CA THR A 15 -5.53 -24.65 3.04
C THR A 15 -6.87 -25.08 3.60
N THR A 16 -7.77 -24.13 3.74
CA THR A 16 -9.09 -24.34 4.36
C THR A 16 -10.07 -25.03 3.41
N PHE A 17 -9.75 -25.09 2.10
CA PHE A 17 -10.64 -25.60 1.07
C PHE A 17 -10.05 -26.83 0.37
N CYS A 18 -10.91 -27.85 0.14
CA CYS A 18 -10.52 -29.04 -0.63
C CYS A 18 -10.52 -28.80 -2.15
N ASP A 19 -10.99 -27.62 -2.61
CA ASP A 19 -11.06 -27.24 -4.03
C ASP A 19 -9.96 -26.20 -4.34
N THR A 20 -8.90 -26.67 -4.99
CA THR A 20 -7.75 -25.85 -5.37
C THR A 20 -8.07 -24.82 -6.44
N SER A 21 -9.11 -25.05 -7.27
CA SER A 21 -9.55 -24.09 -8.28
C SER A 21 -10.23 -22.90 -7.62
N LEU A 22 -11.11 -23.15 -6.67
CA LEU A 22 -11.75 -22.10 -5.87
C LEU A 22 -10.72 -21.30 -5.06
N GLU A 23 -9.72 -21.98 -4.52
CA GLU A 23 -8.67 -21.31 -3.77
C GLU A 23 -7.82 -20.39 -4.64
N LEU A 24 -7.49 -20.82 -5.87
CA LEU A 24 -6.81 -19.98 -6.84
C LEU A 24 -7.63 -18.73 -7.20
N GLU A 25 -8.94 -18.89 -7.44
CA GLU A 25 -9.85 -17.77 -7.69
C GLU A 25 -9.86 -16.80 -6.51
N LEU A 26 -9.99 -17.28 -5.29
CA LEU A 26 -10.00 -16.45 -4.07
C LEU A 26 -8.66 -15.71 -3.86
N LEU A 27 -7.52 -16.32 -4.21
CA LEU A 27 -6.23 -15.65 -4.19
C LEU A 27 -6.18 -14.50 -5.19
N ILE A 28 -6.64 -14.72 -6.41
CA ILE A 28 -6.68 -13.67 -7.45
C ILE A 28 -7.62 -12.54 -7.03
N ASP A 29 -8.81 -12.87 -6.55
CA ASP A 29 -9.80 -11.89 -6.09
C ASP A 29 -9.33 -11.08 -4.88
N SER A 30 -8.48 -11.65 -4.04
CA SER A 30 -7.85 -10.93 -2.92
C SER A 30 -6.73 -9.98 -3.35
N GLY A 31 -6.45 -9.88 -4.66
CA GLY A 31 -5.38 -9.03 -5.21
C GLY A 31 -4.00 -9.69 -5.23
N PHE A 32 -3.91 -11.02 -5.00
CA PHE A 32 -2.64 -11.73 -5.15
C PHE A 32 -2.24 -11.74 -6.63
N ALA A 33 -1.06 -11.20 -6.93
CA ALA A 33 -0.65 -10.86 -8.28
C ALA A 33 -0.20 -12.08 -9.09
N LEU A 34 -1.15 -12.90 -9.56
CA LEU A 34 -0.93 -14.03 -10.46
C LEU A 34 -1.46 -13.74 -11.87
N ASP A 35 -0.73 -14.21 -12.87
CA ASP A 35 -1.16 -14.28 -14.26
C ASP A 35 -1.10 -15.74 -14.74
N ILE A 36 -2.11 -16.13 -15.53
CA ILE A 36 -2.20 -17.45 -16.13
C ILE A 36 -2.11 -17.27 -17.65
N LEU A 37 -1.03 -17.80 -18.25
CA LEU A 37 -0.77 -17.74 -19.68
C LEU A 37 -0.30 -19.11 -20.17
N ASP A 38 -0.94 -19.66 -21.20
CA ASP A 38 -0.58 -20.95 -21.83
C ASP A 38 -0.36 -22.08 -20.81
N ASP A 39 -1.30 -22.25 -19.88
CA ASP A 39 -1.25 -23.24 -18.78
C ASP A 39 -0.04 -23.09 -17.82
N MET A 40 0.51 -21.89 -17.78
CA MET A 40 1.58 -21.51 -16.88
C MET A 40 1.11 -20.41 -15.92
N VAL A 41 1.43 -20.57 -14.64
CA VAL A 41 1.19 -19.56 -13.60
C VAL A 41 2.46 -18.74 -13.40
N TYR A 42 2.29 -17.43 -13.46
CA TYR A 42 3.35 -16.44 -13.24
C TYR A 42 3.00 -15.57 -12.03
N TYR A 43 3.99 -15.31 -11.18
CA TYR A 43 3.89 -14.23 -10.22
C TYR A 43 4.15 -12.93 -10.97
N ARG A 44 3.08 -12.16 -11.24
CA ARG A 44 3.08 -10.97 -12.09
C ARG A 44 4.24 -10.00 -11.83
N PRO A 45 4.60 -9.67 -10.58
CA PRO A 45 5.74 -8.78 -10.28
C PRO A 45 7.08 -9.21 -10.89
N THR A 46 7.27 -10.50 -11.23
CA THR A 46 8.52 -10.99 -11.83
C THR A 46 8.62 -10.70 -13.32
N ILE A 47 7.50 -10.46 -13.99
CA ILE A 47 7.42 -10.26 -15.44
C ILE A 47 6.93 -8.87 -15.85
N THR A 48 6.40 -8.08 -14.91
CA THR A 48 5.87 -6.74 -15.18
C THR A 48 6.96 -5.69 -14.98
N ASP A 49 7.16 -4.85 -15.99
CA ASP A 49 8.03 -3.68 -15.87
C ASP A 49 7.43 -2.67 -14.89
N ILE A 50 8.31 -1.96 -14.17
CA ILE A 50 7.89 -0.94 -13.17
C ILE A 50 7.00 0.14 -13.83
N ALA A 51 7.28 0.51 -15.09
CA ALA A 51 6.50 1.51 -15.80
C ALA A 51 5.05 1.06 -16.11
N ASP A 52 4.85 -0.25 -16.31
CA ASP A 52 3.55 -0.82 -16.66
C ASP A 52 2.71 -1.21 -15.45
N GLN A 53 3.32 -1.26 -14.26
CA GLN A 53 2.63 -1.59 -13.01
C GLN A 53 1.80 -0.41 -12.50
N GLN A 54 0.61 -0.72 -11.99
CA GLN A 54 -0.15 0.21 -11.16
C GLN A 54 0.32 0.11 -9.70
N PHE A 55 0.55 1.26 -9.08
CA PHE A 55 0.86 1.39 -7.67
C PHE A 55 -0.24 2.21 -6.99
N CYS A 56 -0.77 1.73 -5.88
CA CYS A 56 -1.64 2.50 -5.01
C CYS A 56 -0.86 2.92 -3.78
N ILE A 57 -0.56 4.22 -3.68
CA ILE A 57 0.12 4.82 -2.53
C ILE A 57 -0.96 5.19 -1.53
N VAL A 58 -0.96 4.48 -0.41
CA VAL A 58 -2.00 4.50 0.62
C VAL A 58 -1.49 5.13 1.89
N ASP A 59 -2.34 5.89 2.54
CA ASP A 59 -2.18 6.37 3.90
C ASP A 59 -3.53 6.34 4.61
N ILE A 60 -3.55 6.10 5.92
CA ILE A 60 -4.76 6.05 6.73
C ILE A 60 -4.61 6.86 8.01
N GLU A 61 -5.71 7.52 8.42
CA GLU A 61 -5.84 8.07 9.77
C GLU A 61 -6.73 7.17 10.64
N CYS A 62 -6.36 7.03 11.90
CA CYS A 62 -7.02 6.12 12.84
C CYS A 62 -7.44 6.84 14.12
N SER A 63 -8.57 6.43 14.70
CA SER A 63 -9.05 6.98 15.97
C SER A 63 -8.21 6.56 17.19
N ASP A 64 -7.53 5.39 17.09
CA ASP A 64 -6.59 4.82 18.07
C ASP A 64 -5.89 3.62 17.45
N SER A 65 -5.01 2.96 18.20
CA SER A 65 -4.37 1.71 17.80
C SER A 65 -5.38 0.54 17.77
N ILE A 66 -5.07 -0.51 16.98
CA ILE A 66 -5.87 -1.75 16.94
C ILE A 66 -6.04 -2.35 18.36
N LYS A 67 -4.99 -2.29 19.20
CA LYS A 67 -5.03 -2.85 20.57
C LYS A 67 -6.05 -2.15 21.46
N ASN A 68 -6.28 -0.87 21.24
CA ASN A 68 -7.24 -0.05 22.00
C ASN A 68 -8.63 -0.03 21.32
N GLY A 69 -8.87 -0.87 20.32
CA GLY A 69 -10.13 -0.89 19.60
C GLY A 69 -10.33 0.25 18.61
N GLY A 70 -9.22 0.90 18.21
CA GLY A 70 -9.26 1.97 17.20
C GLY A 70 -9.80 1.48 15.87
N GLN A 71 -10.34 2.41 15.09
CA GLN A 71 -10.83 2.19 13.73
C GLN A 71 -10.22 3.22 12.77
N ILE A 72 -10.25 2.91 11.49
CA ILE A 72 -9.92 3.87 10.42
C ILE A 72 -10.96 4.98 10.42
N ILE A 73 -10.51 6.22 10.36
CA ILE A 73 -11.34 7.43 10.26
C ILE A 73 -11.15 8.19 8.95
N GLU A 74 -10.07 7.95 8.23
CA GLU A 74 -9.82 8.46 6.88
C GLU A 74 -8.95 7.47 6.10
N ILE A 75 -9.19 7.33 4.79
CA ILE A 75 -8.34 6.63 3.84
C ILE A 75 -8.02 7.57 2.70
N GLY A 76 -6.74 7.70 2.36
CA GLY A 76 -6.25 8.43 1.20
C GLY A 76 -5.41 7.51 0.30
N VAL A 77 -5.67 7.53 -1.00
CA VAL A 77 -4.94 6.71 -1.98
C VAL A 77 -4.65 7.51 -3.23
N ILE A 78 -3.40 7.45 -3.67
CA ILE A 78 -2.99 7.96 -4.98
C ILE A 78 -2.67 6.77 -5.89
N LYS A 79 -3.39 6.64 -6.99
CA LYS A 79 -3.09 5.63 -8.01
C LYS A 79 -2.08 6.18 -9.02
N TYR A 80 -0.96 5.47 -9.17
CA TYR A 80 0.19 5.90 -9.95
C TYR A 80 0.61 4.84 -10.95
N LYS A 81 0.90 5.26 -12.18
CA LYS A 81 1.43 4.40 -13.25
C LYS A 81 2.20 5.25 -14.24
N ASN A 82 3.30 4.71 -14.78
CA ASN A 82 4.09 5.33 -15.85
C ASN A 82 4.43 6.79 -15.56
N SER A 83 4.99 7.07 -14.38
CA SER A 83 5.38 8.41 -13.92
C SER A 83 4.23 9.43 -13.85
N LYS A 84 2.99 8.99 -13.70
CA LYS A 84 1.81 9.85 -13.60
C LYS A 84 0.86 9.37 -12.51
N THR A 85 0.28 10.31 -11.81
CA THR A 85 -0.97 10.06 -11.07
C THR A 85 -2.09 9.85 -12.09
N ILE A 86 -2.76 8.72 -12.01
CA ILE A 86 -3.84 8.34 -12.94
C ILE A 86 -5.23 8.45 -12.29
N ASP A 87 -5.28 8.34 -10.95
CA ASP A 87 -6.53 8.44 -10.19
C ASP A 87 -6.22 8.69 -8.71
N HIS A 88 -7.25 9.00 -7.90
CA HIS A 88 -7.14 9.10 -6.45
C HIS A 88 -8.44 8.65 -5.79
N PHE A 89 -8.34 8.17 -4.55
CA PHE A 89 -9.46 7.83 -3.69
C PHE A 89 -9.27 8.49 -2.34
N GLU A 90 -10.30 9.13 -1.82
CA GLU A 90 -10.30 9.75 -0.51
C GLU A 90 -11.67 9.57 0.14
N SER A 91 -11.70 9.14 1.40
CA SER A 91 -12.92 9.05 2.16
C SER A 91 -12.67 9.19 3.65
N LEU A 92 -13.47 10.02 4.30
CA LEU A 92 -13.70 9.94 5.73
C LEU A 92 -14.54 8.70 6.04
N VAL A 93 -14.46 8.21 7.29
CA VAL A 93 -15.20 7.05 7.78
C VAL A 93 -15.95 7.41 9.03
N TYR A 94 -17.22 7.05 9.11
CA TYR A 94 -18.05 7.29 10.30
C TYR A 94 -17.35 6.78 11.57
N CYS A 95 -17.27 7.68 12.57
CA CYS A 95 -16.81 7.34 13.91
C CYS A 95 -17.59 8.17 14.91
N SER A 96 -18.10 7.53 15.96
CA SER A 96 -18.95 8.18 16.97
C SER A 96 -18.19 9.18 17.85
N SER A 97 -16.88 9.07 17.94
CA SER A 97 -16.04 9.98 18.71
C SER A 97 -14.58 9.92 18.28
N VAL A 98 -13.91 11.07 18.35
CA VAL A 98 -12.47 11.21 18.16
C VAL A 98 -11.87 11.88 19.38
N SER A 99 -10.74 11.36 19.87
CA SER A 99 -10.05 11.98 21.00
C SER A 99 -9.48 13.35 20.63
N THR A 100 -9.37 14.25 21.61
CA THR A 100 -8.72 15.57 21.41
C THR A 100 -7.27 15.44 20.93
N HIS A 101 -6.61 14.34 21.25
CA HIS A 101 -5.26 14.07 20.78
C HIS A 101 -5.23 13.81 19.26
N ILE A 102 -6.09 12.93 18.77
CA ILE A 102 -6.21 12.62 17.33
C ILE A 102 -6.67 13.86 16.55
N HIS A 103 -7.71 14.57 17.05
CA HIS A 103 -8.13 15.83 16.43
C HIS A 103 -6.98 16.85 16.29
N ARG A 104 -6.13 16.98 17.30
CA ARG A 104 -4.98 17.90 17.24
C ARG A 104 -3.95 17.51 16.19
N ILE A 105 -3.78 16.20 15.94
CA ILE A 105 -2.82 15.68 14.96
C ILE A 105 -3.39 15.77 13.55
N THR A 106 -4.62 15.27 13.35
CA THR A 106 -5.20 15.05 11.99
C THR A 106 -6.09 16.22 11.54
N GLY A 107 -6.53 17.08 12.47
CA GLY A 107 -7.56 18.08 12.21
C GLY A 107 -8.97 17.49 12.02
N ILE A 108 -9.12 16.17 12.12
CA ILE A 108 -10.41 15.48 11.96
C ILE A 108 -11.16 15.54 13.29
N ASP A 109 -12.38 16.05 13.28
CA ASP A 109 -13.26 16.08 14.43
C ASP A 109 -14.46 15.15 14.29
N THR A 110 -15.21 15.01 15.37
CA THR A 110 -16.38 14.12 15.40
C THR A 110 -17.50 14.60 14.47
N ASP A 111 -17.66 15.90 14.29
CA ASP A 111 -18.73 16.46 13.44
C ASP A 111 -18.46 16.12 11.96
N MET A 112 -17.20 16.17 11.54
CA MET A 112 -16.79 15.72 10.19
C MET A 112 -17.11 14.25 9.94
N LEU A 113 -16.96 13.40 10.95
CA LEU A 113 -17.15 11.96 10.84
C LEU A 113 -18.61 11.52 11.00
N TYR A 114 -19.44 12.34 11.61
CA TYR A 114 -20.83 11.97 11.91
C TYR A 114 -21.67 11.72 10.66
N THR A 115 -21.37 12.42 9.56
CA THR A 115 -22.05 12.26 8.26
C THR A 115 -21.27 11.40 7.26
N ALA A 116 -20.09 10.92 7.65
CA ALA A 116 -19.25 10.09 6.78
C ALA A 116 -19.85 8.68 6.58
N PRO A 117 -19.53 8.00 5.47
CA PRO A 117 -20.02 6.66 5.22
C PRO A 117 -19.48 5.64 6.24
N PRO A 118 -20.20 4.52 6.47
CA PRO A 118 -19.76 3.48 7.37
C PRO A 118 -18.50 2.76 6.87
N LEU A 119 -17.70 2.24 7.79
CA LEU A 119 -16.41 1.59 7.50
C LEU A 119 -16.52 0.48 6.46
N SER A 120 -17.52 -0.40 6.57
CA SER A 120 -17.72 -1.50 5.62
C SER A 120 -17.95 -1.03 4.19
N GLN A 121 -18.62 0.11 3.99
CA GLN A 121 -18.84 0.69 2.67
C GLN A 121 -17.53 1.25 2.10
N VAL A 122 -16.79 2.03 2.91
CA VAL A 122 -15.52 2.65 2.47
C VAL A 122 -14.49 1.57 2.15
N LEU A 123 -14.40 0.51 2.97
CA LEU A 123 -13.49 -0.61 2.72
C LEU A 123 -13.80 -1.35 1.40
N LYS A 124 -15.08 -1.56 1.07
CA LYS A 124 -15.47 -2.16 -0.22
C LYS A 124 -15.03 -1.30 -1.40
N GLN A 125 -15.30 0.00 -1.33
CA GLN A 125 -14.88 0.96 -2.37
C GLN A 125 -13.36 1.02 -2.48
N PHE A 126 -12.65 1.00 -1.36
CA PHE A 126 -11.19 0.97 -1.33
C PHE A 126 -10.62 -0.30 -1.99
N VAL A 127 -11.16 -1.49 -1.67
CA VAL A 127 -10.71 -2.75 -2.28
C VAL A 127 -10.96 -2.76 -3.78
N GLU A 128 -12.13 -2.30 -4.23
CA GLU A 128 -12.44 -2.14 -5.65
C GLU A 128 -11.47 -1.16 -6.35
N PHE A 129 -11.18 -0.01 -5.69
CA PHE A 129 -10.23 0.96 -6.21
C PHE A 129 -8.80 0.39 -6.24
N LEU A 130 -8.36 -0.33 -5.21
CA LEU A 130 -7.03 -0.94 -5.13
C LEU A 130 -6.84 -1.96 -6.26
N GLY A 131 -7.80 -2.85 -6.45
CA GLY A 131 -7.70 -3.94 -7.42
C GLY A 131 -6.44 -4.79 -7.19
N ASP A 132 -5.71 -5.08 -8.26
CA ASP A 132 -4.47 -5.86 -8.26
C ASP A 132 -3.19 -4.98 -8.21
N ALA A 133 -3.32 -3.69 -7.93
CA ALA A 133 -2.18 -2.78 -7.82
C ALA A 133 -1.21 -3.19 -6.70
N VAL A 134 0.06 -2.81 -6.83
CA VAL A 134 1.02 -2.89 -5.73
C VAL A 134 0.62 -1.88 -4.65
N PHE A 135 0.40 -2.37 -3.44
CA PHE A 135 0.11 -1.56 -2.28
C PHE A 135 1.39 -0.90 -1.75
N VAL A 136 1.47 0.40 -1.80
CA VAL A 136 2.62 1.18 -1.35
C VAL A 136 2.21 2.06 -0.17
N ALA A 137 3.01 2.13 0.89
CA ALA A 137 2.78 3.07 1.97
C ALA A 137 4.09 3.51 2.63
N HIS A 138 4.01 4.59 3.40
CA HIS A 138 5.13 5.07 4.21
C HIS A 138 5.09 4.43 5.59
N ASP A 139 5.77 3.29 5.78
CA ASP A 139 5.61 2.25 6.79
C ASP A 139 4.46 1.28 6.45
N VAL A 140 4.59 0.62 5.32
CA VAL A 140 3.56 -0.27 4.76
C VAL A 140 3.01 -1.31 5.76
N LYS A 141 3.79 -1.70 6.77
CA LYS A 141 3.35 -2.69 7.77
C LYS A 141 2.20 -2.17 8.63
N PHE A 142 2.17 -0.86 8.90
CA PHE A 142 1.13 -0.25 9.70
C PHE A 142 -0.19 -0.22 8.91
N ASP A 143 -0.21 0.44 7.76
CA ASP A 143 -1.42 0.64 6.97
C ASP A 143 -2.03 -0.67 6.49
N TYR A 144 -1.19 -1.55 5.91
CA TYR A 144 -1.63 -2.84 5.40
C TYR A 144 -2.22 -3.74 6.49
N LYS A 145 -1.58 -3.77 7.67
CA LYS A 145 -2.09 -4.54 8.82
C LYS A 145 -3.40 -3.97 9.33
N PHE A 146 -3.52 -2.64 9.43
CA PHE A 146 -4.72 -1.99 9.96
C PHE A 146 -5.92 -2.19 9.02
N ILE A 147 -5.70 -2.04 7.70
CA ILE A 147 -6.72 -2.29 6.69
C ILE A 147 -7.19 -3.75 6.73
N ASN A 148 -6.27 -4.72 6.73
CA ASN A 148 -6.63 -6.14 6.80
C ASN A 148 -7.35 -6.51 8.10
N HIS A 149 -6.94 -5.93 9.23
CA HIS A 149 -7.67 -6.08 10.49
C HIS A 149 -9.10 -5.52 10.38
N SER A 150 -9.27 -4.36 9.77
CA SER A 150 -10.57 -3.71 9.60
C SER A 150 -11.47 -4.51 8.64
N LEU A 151 -10.93 -5.02 7.53
CA LEU A 151 -11.64 -5.91 6.60
C LEU A 151 -12.15 -7.16 7.32
N ALA A 152 -11.28 -7.86 8.04
CA ALA A 152 -11.65 -9.06 8.79
C ALA A 152 -12.72 -8.77 9.86
N LYS A 153 -12.62 -7.65 10.56
CA LYS A 153 -13.61 -7.23 11.57
C LYS A 153 -14.98 -6.95 10.96
N GLU A 154 -15.02 -6.41 9.74
CA GLU A 154 -16.27 -6.17 8.98
C GLU A 154 -16.78 -7.43 8.24
N GLY A 155 -16.12 -8.58 8.40
CA GLY A 155 -16.50 -9.83 7.71
C GLY A 155 -16.23 -9.80 6.21
N LEU A 156 -15.31 -8.93 5.76
CA LEU A 156 -14.88 -8.81 4.37
C LEU A 156 -13.61 -9.62 4.13
N GLN A 157 -13.40 -10.02 2.89
CA GLN A 157 -12.15 -10.69 2.48
C GLN A 157 -10.95 -9.73 2.67
N THR A 158 -9.88 -10.24 3.25
CA THR A 158 -8.62 -9.50 3.39
C THR A 158 -7.91 -9.40 2.05
N ILE A 159 -7.15 -8.31 1.86
CA ILE A 159 -6.34 -8.11 0.65
C ILE A 159 -5.03 -8.89 0.74
N ALA A 160 -4.54 -9.38 -0.41
CA ALA A 160 -3.29 -10.12 -0.56
C ALA A 160 -2.33 -9.45 -1.57
N ASN A 161 -2.53 -8.17 -1.82
CA ASN A 161 -1.72 -7.39 -2.75
C ASN A 161 -0.23 -7.41 -2.40
N THR A 162 0.60 -7.42 -3.42
CA THR A 162 2.04 -7.20 -3.28
C THR A 162 2.29 -5.83 -2.62
N THR A 163 3.20 -5.78 -1.64
CA THR A 163 3.47 -4.57 -0.86
C THR A 163 4.86 -3.99 -1.09
N LEU A 164 4.99 -2.66 -1.01
CA LEU A 164 6.25 -1.95 -1.05
C LEU A 164 6.27 -0.81 -0.02
N CYS A 165 7.37 -0.71 0.74
CA CYS A 165 7.57 0.32 1.75
C CYS A 165 8.43 1.46 1.21
N THR A 166 7.91 2.69 1.22
CA THR A 166 8.68 3.86 0.77
C THR A 166 9.83 4.20 1.72
N ILE A 167 9.73 3.88 3.03
CA ILE A 167 10.84 4.01 3.98
C ILE A 167 12.00 3.12 3.56
N ASP A 168 11.71 1.83 3.28
CA ASP A 168 12.76 0.87 2.93
C ASP A 168 13.40 1.22 1.59
N LEU A 169 12.60 1.63 0.60
CA LEU A 169 13.11 2.10 -0.68
C LEU A 169 13.96 3.37 -0.53
N SER A 170 13.50 4.34 0.26
CA SER A 170 14.24 5.59 0.52
C SER A 170 15.59 5.33 1.17
N LYS A 171 15.69 4.36 2.07
CA LYS A 171 16.98 3.97 2.67
C LYS A 171 18.00 3.45 1.64
N ARG A 172 17.56 2.98 0.48
CA ARG A 172 18.46 2.53 -0.61
C ARG A 172 18.95 3.67 -1.49
N ILE A 173 18.14 4.72 -1.63
CA ILE A 173 18.34 5.79 -2.60
C ILE A 173 18.82 7.09 -1.93
N ILE A 174 18.22 7.44 -0.80
CA ILE A 174 18.43 8.75 -0.15
C ILE A 174 19.39 8.60 1.03
N ASN A 175 20.43 9.44 1.07
CA ASN A 175 21.36 9.47 2.18
C ASN A 175 20.97 10.56 3.19
N THR A 176 20.24 10.18 4.22
CA THR A 176 19.79 11.07 5.31
C THR A 176 19.79 10.32 6.64
N GLU A 177 19.71 11.05 7.75
CA GLU A 177 19.70 10.45 9.10
C GLU A 177 18.34 9.88 9.48
N LYS A 178 17.24 10.42 8.94
CA LYS A 178 15.87 10.05 9.28
C LYS A 178 15.03 9.80 8.03
N TYR A 179 14.12 8.84 8.12
CA TYR A 179 13.28 8.40 7.01
C TYR A 179 11.78 8.53 7.28
N GLY A 180 11.38 9.26 8.33
CA GLY A 180 9.97 9.62 8.54
C GLY A 180 9.48 10.60 7.48
N LEU A 181 8.17 10.54 7.14
CA LEU A 181 7.55 11.29 6.04
C LEU A 181 7.88 12.78 6.10
N ARG A 182 7.65 13.41 7.25
CA ARG A 182 7.93 14.83 7.47
C ARG A 182 9.40 15.18 7.18
N HIS A 183 10.34 14.38 7.71
CA HIS A 183 11.76 14.65 7.50
C HIS A 183 12.17 14.51 6.02
N LEU A 184 11.67 13.50 5.32
CA LEU A 184 11.94 13.31 3.90
C LEU A 184 11.33 14.42 3.05
N LYS A 185 10.12 14.89 3.39
CA LYS A 185 9.51 16.06 2.74
C LYS A 185 10.41 17.29 2.84
N ASP A 186 10.84 17.63 4.06
CA ASP A 186 11.71 18.77 4.32
C ASP A 186 13.05 18.62 3.59
N PHE A 187 13.66 17.44 3.67
CA PHE A 187 14.96 17.13 3.03
C PHE A 187 14.92 17.20 1.50
N LEU A 188 13.82 16.79 0.88
CA LEU A 188 13.62 16.76 -0.57
C LEU A 188 12.97 18.03 -1.13
N GLY A 189 12.57 18.97 -0.28
CA GLY A 189 11.89 20.20 -0.68
C GLY A 189 10.48 19.96 -1.22
N ILE A 190 9.79 18.94 -0.72
CA ILE A 190 8.40 18.61 -1.11
C ILE A 190 7.46 19.52 -0.32
N ASN A 191 6.89 20.52 -0.98
CA ASN A 191 5.94 21.47 -0.39
C ASN A 191 4.51 20.95 -0.52
N ILE A 192 3.98 20.34 0.54
CA ILE A 192 2.54 20.02 0.67
C ILE A 192 2.09 20.61 2.01
N SER A 193 1.04 21.45 1.95
CA SER A 193 0.63 22.31 3.05
C SER A 193 -0.13 21.61 4.19
N ASP A 194 -0.85 20.52 3.86
CA ASP A 194 -1.74 19.85 4.81
C ASP A 194 -1.09 18.57 5.35
N HIS A 195 -0.50 18.66 6.53
CA HIS A 195 0.03 17.51 7.24
C HIS A 195 -1.09 16.76 7.98
N HIS A 196 -0.94 15.44 8.07
CA HIS A 196 -1.85 14.55 8.79
C HIS A 196 -3.28 14.55 8.23
N ARG A 197 -3.39 14.52 6.91
CA ARG A 197 -4.58 14.16 6.16
C ARG A 197 -4.16 13.04 5.20
N ALA A 198 -4.90 11.94 5.22
CA ALA A 198 -4.50 10.72 4.54
C ALA A 198 -4.16 10.94 3.04
N CYS A 199 -4.97 11.69 2.30
CA CYS A 199 -4.69 11.96 0.88
C CYS A 199 -3.43 12.84 0.67
N SER A 200 -3.19 13.81 1.57
CA SER A 200 -2.01 14.67 1.53
C SER A 200 -0.73 13.89 1.85
N ASP A 201 -0.78 13.00 2.83
CA ASP A 201 0.37 12.17 3.21
C ASP A 201 0.62 11.06 2.20
N ALA A 202 -0.42 10.46 1.60
CA ALA A 202 -0.31 9.58 0.44
C ALA A 202 0.33 10.30 -0.78
N SER A 203 -0.04 11.55 -1.04
CA SER A 203 0.58 12.36 -2.11
C SER A 203 2.05 12.65 -1.82
N SER A 204 2.40 12.95 -0.58
CA SER A 204 3.79 13.14 -0.14
C SER A 204 4.61 11.86 -0.31
N ALA A 205 4.06 10.73 0.11
CA ALA A 205 4.67 9.41 -0.05
C ALA A 205 4.85 9.04 -1.53
N LYS A 206 3.89 9.44 -2.41
CA LYS A 206 3.98 9.28 -3.87
C LYS A 206 5.14 10.10 -4.44
N ASP A 207 5.32 11.34 -4.01
CA ASP A 207 6.43 12.17 -4.50
C ASP A 207 7.79 11.59 -4.08
N ILE A 208 7.92 11.10 -2.85
CA ILE A 208 9.12 10.39 -2.38
C ILE A 208 9.35 9.13 -3.22
N PHE A 209 8.29 8.33 -3.45
CA PHE A 209 8.36 7.13 -4.28
C PHE A 209 8.83 7.45 -5.70
N GLU A 210 8.26 8.48 -6.33
CA GLU A 210 8.63 8.93 -7.68
C GLU A 210 10.10 9.39 -7.75
N ILE A 211 10.57 10.13 -6.74
CA ILE A 211 11.99 10.51 -6.64
C ILE A 211 12.86 9.26 -6.56
N CYS A 212 12.50 8.29 -5.70
CA CYS A 212 13.25 7.06 -5.60
C CYS A 212 13.30 6.28 -6.92
N LEU A 213 12.19 6.21 -7.67
CA LEU A 213 12.17 5.54 -8.98
C LEU A 213 13.13 6.20 -10.00
N LYS A 214 13.29 7.53 -9.98
CA LYS A 214 14.20 8.26 -10.88
C LYS A 214 15.68 7.94 -10.64
N PHE A 215 16.04 7.49 -9.43
CA PHE A 215 17.40 7.18 -9.04
C PHE A 215 17.68 5.68 -8.85
N LEU A 216 16.79 4.83 -9.35
CA LEU A 216 17.01 3.39 -9.35
C LEU A 216 18.22 2.99 -10.20
N PRO A 217 18.99 1.98 -9.77
CA PRO A 217 20.00 1.35 -10.63
C PRO A 217 19.38 0.83 -11.94
N GLN A 218 20.10 0.97 -13.05
CA GLN A 218 19.59 0.63 -14.40
C GLN A 218 19.21 -0.85 -14.57
N ASN A 219 19.73 -1.73 -13.73
CA ASN A 219 19.41 -3.16 -13.74
C ASN A 219 18.10 -3.51 -13.02
N ILE A 220 17.48 -2.56 -12.30
CA ILE A 220 16.18 -2.74 -11.64
C ILE A 220 15.08 -2.32 -12.60
N LYS A 221 14.38 -3.29 -13.19
CA LYS A 221 13.36 -3.04 -14.21
C LYS A 221 12.00 -3.60 -13.83
N THR A 222 11.95 -4.77 -13.21
CA THR A 222 10.68 -5.41 -12.83
C THR A 222 10.26 -5.05 -11.41
N VAL A 223 8.98 -5.23 -11.13
CA VAL A 223 8.40 -4.96 -9.79
C VAL A 223 9.05 -5.84 -8.73
N SER A 224 9.32 -7.12 -9.02
CA SER A 224 10.01 -8.02 -8.08
C SER A 224 11.40 -7.50 -7.75
N GLN A 225 12.18 -7.08 -8.75
CA GLN A 225 13.50 -6.50 -8.54
C GLN A 225 13.46 -5.23 -7.70
N LEU A 226 12.44 -4.37 -7.89
CA LEU A 226 12.23 -3.16 -7.07
C LEU A 226 11.98 -3.51 -5.60
N ILE A 227 11.12 -4.51 -5.35
CA ILE A 227 10.80 -4.97 -4.00
C ILE A 227 12.03 -5.60 -3.32
N GLU A 228 12.76 -6.46 -4.03
CA GLU A 228 14.00 -7.08 -3.54
C GLU A 228 15.05 -6.03 -3.23
N PHE A 229 15.26 -5.07 -4.14
CA PHE A 229 16.16 -3.94 -3.94
C PHE A 229 15.78 -3.13 -2.69
N SER A 230 14.50 -2.83 -2.48
CA SER A 230 14.05 -2.07 -1.30
C SER A 230 14.39 -2.76 0.01
N LYS A 231 14.40 -4.11 0.03
CA LYS A 231 14.68 -4.95 1.20
C LYS A 231 16.14 -5.36 1.34
N SER A 232 16.99 -5.13 0.32
CA SER A 232 18.39 -5.56 0.32
C SER A 232 19.21 -4.80 1.35
N SER A 233 20.30 -5.42 1.81
CA SER A 233 21.32 -4.78 2.65
C SER A 233 22.41 -4.07 1.84
N ASP A 234 22.37 -4.19 0.50
CA ASP A 234 23.42 -3.72 -0.38
C ASP A 234 23.51 -2.19 -0.48
N ILE A 235 24.72 -1.73 -0.80
CA ILE A 235 25.25 -0.38 -0.65
C ILE A 235 24.40 0.67 -1.38
N LYS A 236 24.15 1.79 -0.70
CA LYS A 236 23.48 3.00 -1.16
C LYS A 236 24.14 3.57 -2.43
N ASN A 237 23.40 3.63 -3.54
CA ASN A 237 23.65 4.64 -4.57
C ASN A 237 23.05 5.96 -4.06
N SER A 238 23.80 6.67 -3.22
CA SER A 238 23.26 7.75 -2.40
C SER A 238 23.15 9.07 -3.18
N LEU A 239 21.93 9.62 -3.20
CA LEU A 239 21.75 11.07 -3.30
C LEU A 239 22.28 11.69 -2.00
N SER A 240 23.44 12.33 -2.06
CA SER A 240 23.90 13.27 -1.03
C SER A 240 23.60 14.68 -1.53
N HIS A 241 22.95 15.49 -0.73
CA HIS A 241 22.96 16.93 -0.96
C HIS A 241 24.40 17.43 -0.94
N LYS A 242 24.82 18.06 -2.05
CA LYS A 242 25.97 18.97 -2.08
C LYS A 242 25.53 20.35 -1.61
#